data_7e809527e1b923d5efe0aadcda2a0ba5
#
_entry.id   7e809527e1b923d5efe0aadcda2a0ba5
#
_cell.length_a   1.000
_cell.length_b   1.000
_cell.length_c   1.000
_cell.angle_alpha   90.00
_cell.angle_beta   90.00
_cell.angle_gamma   90.00
#
_symmetry.space_group_name_H-M   'P 1'
#
loop_
_entity.id
_entity.type
_entity.pdbx_description
1 polymer ?
#
loop_
_entity_poly.entity_id
_entity_poly.type
_entity_poly.pdbx_seq_one_letter_code
_entity_poly.pdbx_strand_id
1 'polypeptide(L)'
;NHIKVKDGKEDESGTDDLLTEARFIKMGINYKFTYPNSGAFQIGNLFGGNNKVDMAIQPRWNLLGGKVRNLYSGGNEGRMTCPQGLLLVIPENSTLTVDNVYGGCRKADVRPLDAAGNDVPNAQIQLKENPTGIPAGFAARTRILGGNINNVYGGNDISGNVYGGNTVAILTTIHGSVYGGGNGSYAYTDNPALKDD
;
A
#
# COMPACT_ATOMS: atom_id res chain seq x y z
N ASN A 1 -14.30 11.37 7.45
CA ASN A 1 -14.44 10.89 8.83
C ASN A 1 -13.78 11.91 9.74
N HIS A 2 -14.57 12.58 10.58
CA HIS A 2 -14.07 13.60 11.50
C HIS A 2 -13.81 12.94 12.85
N ILE A 3 -12.59 13.08 13.35
CA ILE A 3 -12.28 12.79 14.75
C ILE A 3 -12.95 13.87 15.57
N LYS A 4 -13.85 13.51 16.47
CA LYS A 4 -14.41 14.46 17.42
C LYS A 4 -13.32 14.80 18.44
N VAL A 5 -13.00 16.08 18.54
CA VAL A 5 -12.08 16.62 19.54
C VAL A 5 -12.88 17.52 20.45
N LYS A 6 -12.88 17.25 21.73
CA LYS A 6 -13.46 18.10 22.76
C LYS A 6 -12.33 18.68 23.61
N ASP A 7 -12.29 20.01 23.70
CA ASP A 7 -11.30 20.75 24.51
C ASP A 7 -9.82 20.42 24.19
N GLY A 8 -9.53 20.15 22.91
CA GLY A 8 -8.16 19.80 22.45
C GLY A 8 -7.71 18.39 22.85
N LYS A 9 -8.59 17.59 23.47
CA LYS A 9 -8.37 16.17 23.77
C LYS A 9 -9.30 15.31 22.94
N GLU A 10 -8.85 14.12 22.61
CA GLU A 10 -9.71 13.14 21.95
C GLU A 10 -10.85 12.76 22.88
N ASP A 11 -12.09 12.76 22.37
CA ASP A 11 -13.25 12.35 23.14
C ASP A 11 -13.23 10.82 23.32
N GLU A 12 -12.86 10.38 24.50
CA GLU A 12 -12.80 8.95 24.85
C GLU A 12 -14.16 8.39 25.29
N SER A 13 -15.18 9.23 25.38
CA SER A 13 -16.51 8.83 25.89
C SER A 13 -17.40 8.13 24.85
N GLY A 14 -16.97 8.07 23.59
CA GLY A 14 -17.71 7.39 22.55
C GLY A 14 -17.43 5.89 22.57
N THR A 15 -18.48 5.09 22.60
CA THR A 15 -18.45 3.65 22.33
C THR A 15 -18.11 3.33 20.87
N ASP A 16 -17.50 4.27 20.17
CA ASP A 16 -17.18 4.17 18.76
C ASP A 16 -15.74 3.68 18.62
N ASP A 17 -15.58 2.38 18.44
CA ASP A 17 -14.31 1.70 18.19
C ASP A 17 -13.54 2.31 17.00
N LEU A 18 -14.24 3.04 16.10
CA LEU A 18 -13.64 3.79 15.01
C LEU A 18 -12.67 4.88 15.47
N LEU A 19 -12.90 5.48 16.64
CA LEU A 19 -12.03 6.52 17.19
C LEU A 19 -10.71 5.96 17.70
N THR A 20 -10.73 4.77 18.26
CA THR A 20 -9.51 4.13 18.78
C THR A 20 -8.56 3.76 17.66
N GLU A 21 -9.09 3.34 16.52
CA GLU A 21 -8.29 2.99 15.35
C GLU A 21 -7.83 4.21 14.55
N ALA A 22 -8.59 5.29 14.52
CA ALA A 22 -8.18 6.56 13.94
C ALA A 22 -6.92 7.17 14.61
N ARG A 23 -6.60 6.80 15.86
CA ARG A 23 -5.35 7.17 16.52
C ARG A 23 -4.12 6.66 15.80
N PHE A 24 -4.18 5.46 15.25
CA PHE A 24 -3.05 4.86 14.52
C PHE A 24 -2.84 5.50 13.15
N ILE A 25 -3.90 5.97 12.51
CA ILE A 25 -3.83 6.72 11.24
C ILE A 25 -3.12 8.05 11.45
N LYS A 26 -3.35 8.73 12.59
CA LYS A 26 -2.72 10.01 12.94
C LYS A 26 -1.20 9.91 13.16
N MET A 27 -0.70 8.75 13.55
CA MET A 27 0.74 8.54 13.78
C MET A 27 1.52 8.20 12.50
N GLY A 28 0.87 8.04 11.37
CA GLY A 28 1.47 8.01 10.02
C GLY A 28 2.34 6.80 9.69
N ILE A 29 2.47 5.81 10.58
CA ILE A 29 3.47 4.77 10.42
C ILE A 29 2.90 3.35 10.52
N ASN A 30 1.76 3.15 11.20
CA ASN A 30 1.11 1.85 11.31
C ASN A 30 -0.39 1.98 11.07
N TYR A 31 -0.89 1.29 10.07
CA TYR A 31 -2.32 1.14 9.85
C TYR A 31 -2.76 -0.22 10.42
N LYS A 32 -3.51 -0.19 11.52
CA LYS A 32 -4.18 -1.37 12.03
C LYS A 32 -5.66 -1.24 11.70
N PHE A 33 -6.13 -2.04 10.77
CA PHE A 33 -7.55 -2.20 10.51
C PHE A 33 -8.03 -3.47 11.18
N THR A 34 -8.67 -3.34 12.33
CA THR A 34 -9.35 -4.44 13.01
C THR A 34 -10.84 -4.13 13.00
N TYR A 35 -11.59 -4.83 12.16
CA TYR A 35 -13.04 -4.75 12.15
C TYR A 35 -13.61 -6.07 12.66
N PRO A 36 -14.03 -6.14 13.93
CA PRO A 36 -14.56 -7.39 14.47
C PRO A 36 -15.91 -7.81 13.87
N ASN A 37 -16.69 -6.90 13.26
CA ASN A 37 -18.08 -7.19 12.98
C ASN A 37 -18.66 -6.69 11.67
N SER A 38 -17.88 -6.24 10.69
CA SER A 38 -18.58 -5.61 9.58
C SER A 38 -18.24 -6.15 8.21
N GLY A 39 -19.16 -6.87 7.64
CA GLY A 39 -19.27 -6.99 6.21
C GLY A 39 -19.55 -5.66 5.48
N ALA A 40 -19.65 -4.54 6.19
CA ALA A 40 -20.16 -3.26 5.66
C ALA A 40 -19.09 -2.20 5.38
N PHE A 41 -17.87 -2.30 5.96
CA PHE A 41 -16.83 -1.29 5.73
C PHE A 41 -16.07 -1.57 4.44
N GLN A 42 -16.07 -0.60 3.54
CA GLN A 42 -15.35 -0.69 2.27
C GLN A 42 -14.54 0.59 2.02
N ILE A 43 -13.24 0.41 1.78
CA ILE A 43 -12.34 1.45 1.32
C ILE A 43 -12.20 1.33 -0.20
N GLY A 44 -12.43 2.41 -0.95
CA GLY A 44 -12.21 2.44 -2.39
C GLY A 44 -10.72 2.31 -2.73
N ASN A 45 -9.90 3.23 -2.24
CA ASN A 45 -8.45 3.23 -2.46
C ASN A 45 -7.71 3.43 -1.14
N LEU A 46 -6.78 2.55 -0.84
CA LEU A 46 -5.90 2.61 0.33
C LEU A 46 -4.45 2.78 -0.12
N PHE A 47 -3.83 3.86 0.31
CA PHE A 47 -2.47 4.24 -0.07
C PHE A 47 -1.51 4.18 1.11
N GLY A 48 -0.31 3.60 0.90
CA GLY A 48 0.78 3.66 1.87
C GLY A 48 1.53 5.00 1.86
N GLY A 49 1.51 5.69 0.73
CA GLY A 49 2.15 6.98 0.55
C GLY A 49 1.18 8.16 0.54
N ASN A 50 1.70 9.32 0.21
CA ASN A 50 0.97 10.57 0.18
C ASN A 50 0.11 10.73 -1.09
N ASN A 51 -0.86 11.65 -1.02
CA ASN A 51 -1.71 11.94 -2.17
C ASN A 51 -0.92 12.61 -3.30
N LYS A 52 -0.22 13.72 -3.02
CA LYS A 52 0.47 14.52 -4.06
C LYS A 52 1.92 14.89 -3.74
N VAL A 53 2.34 14.70 -2.49
CA VAL A 53 3.69 15.07 -2.03
C VAL A 53 4.56 13.82 -1.95
N ASP A 54 5.82 13.94 -2.34
CA ASP A 54 6.80 12.87 -2.25
C ASP A 54 6.97 12.36 -0.81
N MET A 55 7.26 11.08 -0.65
CA MET A 55 7.46 10.45 0.65
C MET A 55 8.74 9.63 0.65
N ALA A 56 9.67 9.99 1.56
CA ALA A 56 10.96 9.32 1.72
C ALA A 56 10.98 8.24 2.81
N ILE A 57 9.82 7.95 3.42
CA ILE A 57 9.69 6.97 4.49
C ILE A 57 8.95 5.75 3.96
N GLN A 58 9.47 4.55 4.26
CA GLN A 58 8.80 3.30 3.91
C GLN A 58 7.52 3.13 4.75
N PRO A 59 6.35 2.92 4.11
CA PRO A 59 5.12 2.61 4.84
C PRO A 59 5.26 1.31 5.62
N ARG A 60 4.64 1.26 6.80
CA ARG A 60 4.50 0.04 7.59
C ARG A 60 3.03 -0.37 7.63
N TRP A 61 2.77 -1.64 7.41
CA TRP A 61 1.44 -2.18 7.25
C TRP A 61 1.08 -3.16 8.37
N ASN A 62 -0.16 -3.10 8.83
CA ASN A 62 -0.77 -4.13 9.67
C ASN A 62 -2.17 -4.42 9.12
N LEU A 63 -2.22 -5.24 8.08
CA LEU A 63 -3.42 -5.51 7.28
C LEU A 63 -4.11 -6.80 7.75
N LEU A 64 -4.96 -6.69 8.76
CA LEU A 64 -5.59 -7.84 9.42
C LEU A 64 -6.99 -8.17 8.92
N GLY A 65 -7.74 -7.19 8.40
CA GLY A 65 -9.11 -7.44 7.94
C GLY A 65 -9.73 -6.22 7.25
N GLY A 66 -11.00 -6.33 6.88
CA GLY A 66 -11.76 -5.30 6.17
C GLY A 66 -11.89 -5.56 4.67
N LYS A 67 -12.47 -4.60 3.93
CA LYS A 67 -12.64 -4.66 2.48
C LYS A 67 -12.01 -3.45 1.82
N VAL A 68 -11.16 -3.67 0.85
CA VAL A 68 -10.47 -2.62 0.09
C VAL A 68 -10.61 -2.95 -1.39
N ARG A 69 -11.02 -1.98 -2.21
CA ARG A 69 -11.04 -2.18 -3.66
C ARG A 69 -9.61 -2.18 -4.20
N ASN A 70 -8.88 -1.10 -4.02
CA ASN A 70 -7.52 -0.95 -4.51
C ASN A 70 -6.55 -0.64 -3.36
N LEU A 71 -5.54 -1.46 -3.18
CA LEU A 71 -4.49 -1.33 -2.17
C LEU A 71 -3.18 -1.02 -2.87
N TYR A 72 -2.61 0.16 -2.58
CA TYR A 72 -1.35 0.64 -3.14
C TYR A 72 -0.26 0.66 -2.07
N SER A 73 0.86 0.01 -2.33
CA SER A 73 2.02 0.09 -1.43
C SER A 73 2.60 1.50 -1.34
N GLY A 74 2.47 2.28 -2.42
CA GLY A 74 2.94 3.66 -2.53
C GLY A 74 1.85 4.72 -2.47
N GLY A 75 2.14 5.89 -3.04
CA GLY A 75 1.27 7.06 -3.07
C GLY A 75 0.26 7.07 -4.24
N ASN A 76 -0.64 8.06 -4.22
CA ASN A 76 -1.53 8.31 -5.34
C ASN A 76 -0.77 9.01 -6.49
N GLU A 77 -0.37 10.27 -6.30
CA GLU A 77 0.39 11.10 -7.24
C GLU A 77 1.74 11.55 -6.66
N GLY A 78 1.98 11.32 -5.37
CA GLY A 78 3.26 11.55 -4.70
C GLY A 78 4.23 10.38 -4.95
N ARG A 79 5.48 10.71 -5.32
CA ARG A 79 6.52 9.69 -5.51
C ARG A 79 6.92 9.06 -4.19
N MET A 80 7.36 7.82 -4.26
CA MET A 80 7.96 7.12 -3.13
C MET A 80 9.48 7.09 -3.32
N THR A 81 10.17 7.86 -2.47
CA THR A 81 11.63 8.05 -2.60
C THR A 81 12.43 7.40 -1.46
N CYS A 82 11.79 6.56 -0.64
CA CYS A 82 12.43 5.88 0.47
C CYS A 82 13.60 4.99 -0.02
N PRO A 83 14.81 5.13 0.55
CA PRO A 83 16.01 4.40 0.12
C PRO A 83 15.87 2.88 0.20
N GLN A 84 15.03 2.38 1.11
CA GLN A 84 14.75 0.95 1.29
C GLN A 84 13.72 0.41 0.29
N GLY A 85 13.14 1.28 -0.55
CA GLY A 85 12.01 0.91 -1.40
C GLY A 85 10.73 0.64 -0.60
N LEU A 86 9.74 0.07 -1.26
CA LEU A 86 8.45 -0.27 -0.68
C LEU A 86 8.42 -1.74 -0.21
N LEU A 87 7.67 -1.99 0.85
CA LEU A 87 7.33 -3.33 1.31
C LEU A 87 5.85 -3.37 1.70
N LEU A 88 5.09 -4.18 1.00
CA LEU A 88 3.71 -4.53 1.35
C LEU A 88 3.68 -6.00 1.78
N VAL A 89 3.16 -6.25 2.98
CA VAL A 89 2.93 -7.61 3.48
C VAL A 89 1.48 -7.74 3.91
N ILE A 90 0.77 -8.71 3.34
CA ILE A 90 -0.52 -9.17 3.84
C ILE A 90 -0.25 -10.45 4.63
N PRO A 91 -0.41 -10.46 5.96
CA PRO A 91 0.00 -11.57 6.81
C PRO A 91 -0.92 -12.78 6.65
N GLU A 92 -0.43 -13.95 7.08
CA GLU A 92 -1.13 -15.23 6.96
C GLU A 92 -2.50 -15.24 7.67
N ASN A 93 -2.59 -14.58 8.82
CA ASN A 93 -3.82 -14.47 9.60
C ASN A 93 -4.76 -13.35 9.14
N SER A 94 -4.47 -12.70 8.01
CA SER A 94 -5.31 -11.64 7.47
C SER A 94 -6.62 -12.20 6.92
N THR A 95 -7.72 -11.53 7.27
CA THR A 95 -9.06 -11.72 6.67
C THR A 95 -9.43 -10.61 5.69
N LEU A 96 -8.43 -9.79 5.32
CA LEU A 96 -8.59 -8.67 4.40
C LEU A 96 -9.07 -9.16 3.03
N THR A 97 -10.10 -8.51 2.49
CA THR A 97 -10.57 -8.73 1.12
C THR A 97 -10.10 -7.57 0.25
N VAL A 98 -9.41 -7.86 -0.86
CA VAL A 98 -8.91 -6.84 -1.78
C VAL A 98 -9.18 -7.23 -3.21
N ASP A 99 -9.76 -6.32 -3.99
CA ASP A 99 -9.96 -6.57 -5.42
C ASP A 99 -8.65 -6.44 -6.19
N ASN A 100 -7.85 -5.40 -5.93
CA ASN A 100 -6.57 -5.18 -6.61
C ASN A 100 -5.48 -4.73 -5.63
N VAL A 101 -4.35 -5.43 -5.64
CA VAL A 101 -3.14 -5.08 -4.88
C VAL A 101 -2.08 -4.58 -5.86
N TYR A 102 -1.51 -3.40 -5.58
CA TYR A 102 -0.43 -2.79 -6.35
C TYR A 102 0.82 -2.64 -5.48
N GLY A 103 1.94 -3.19 -5.92
CA GLY A 103 3.23 -3.09 -5.23
C GLY A 103 3.85 -1.70 -5.28
N GLY A 104 3.37 -0.83 -6.17
CA GLY A 104 3.86 0.53 -6.37
C GLY A 104 2.84 1.61 -6.03
N CYS A 105 2.90 2.71 -6.79
CA CYS A 105 2.02 3.88 -6.72
C CYS A 105 0.84 3.77 -7.69
N ARG A 106 -0.13 4.66 -7.55
CA ARG A 106 -1.21 4.77 -8.54
C ARG A 106 -0.75 5.52 -9.80
N LYS A 107 -0.18 6.72 -9.66
CA LYS A 107 0.22 7.61 -10.76
C LYS A 107 1.58 8.27 -10.55
N ALA A 108 2.49 7.63 -9.83
CA ALA A 108 3.77 8.23 -9.48
C ALA A 108 4.89 7.19 -9.51
N ASP A 109 6.13 7.67 -9.48
CA ASP A 109 7.30 6.81 -9.46
C ASP A 109 7.54 6.20 -8.07
N VAL A 110 8.05 4.97 -8.06
CA VAL A 110 8.80 4.40 -6.95
C VAL A 110 10.28 4.51 -7.33
N ARG A 111 10.98 5.44 -6.69
CA ARG A 111 12.38 5.76 -7.00
C ARG A 111 13.19 5.93 -5.73
N PRO A 112 13.82 4.87 -5.22
CA PRO A 112 14.66 4.96 -4.03
C PRO A 112 15.80 5.97 -4.23
N LEU A 113 15.86 6.97 -3.34
CA LEU A 113 16.89 8.01 -3.36
C LEU A 113 17.66 8.00 -2.04
N ASP A 114 18.96 8.30 -2.09
CA ASP A 114 19.78 8.55 -0.92
C ASP A 114 19.52 9.94 -0.30
N ALA A 115 20.20 10.25 0.79
CA ALA A 115 20.06 11.54 1.46
C ALA A 115 20.53 12.75 0.62
N ALA A 116 21.32 12.52 -0.41
CA ALA A 116 21.80 13.53 -1.36
C ALA A 116 20.87 13.66 -2.58
N GLY A 117 19.84 12.82 -2.69
CA GLY A 117 18.87 12.81 -3.79
C GLY A 117 19.33 12.01 -5.01
N ASN A 118 20.36 11.19 -4.89
CA ASN A 118 20.80 10.31 -5.96
C ASN A 118 20.06 8.97 -5.92
N ASP A 119 19.95 8.32 -7.07
CA ASP A 119 19.38 6.97 -7.14
C ASP A 119 20.20 5.98 -6.30
N VAL A 120 19.50 5.22 -5.46
CA VAL A 120 20.12 4.12 -4.72
C VAL A 120 20.38 2.96 -5.69
N PRO A 121 21.63 2.47 -5.85
CA PRO A 121 21.90 1.30 -6.69
C PRO A 121 21.08 0.09 -6.22
N ASN A 122 20.57 -0.71 -7.16
CA ASN A 122 19.71 -1.85 -6.84
C ASN A 122 20.27 -2.77 -5.76
N ALA A 123 21.57 -3.10 -5.84
CA ALA A 123 22.22 -3.95 -4.84
C ALA A 123 22.22 -3.38 -3.41
N GLN A 124 21.99 -2.07 -3.27
CA GLN A 124 21.94 -1.36 -1.98
C GLN A 124 20.51 -1.13 -1.48
N ILE A 125 19.48 -1.42 -2.28
CA ILE A 125 18.09 -1.34 -1.86
C ILE A 125 17.81 -2.51 -0.92
N GLN A 126 17.95 -2.28 0.38
CA GLN A 126 17.80 -3.31 1.41
C GLN A 126 16.83 -2.86 2.49
N LEU A 127 16.06 -3.80 3.00
CA LEU A 127 15.25 -3.58 4.20
C LEU A 127 16.18 -3.53 5.42
N LYS A 128 15.97 -2.56 6.32
CA LYS A 128 16.69 -2.50 7.60
C LYS A 128 16.46 -3.76 8.44
N GLU A 129 15.24 -4.25 8.40
CA GLU A 129 14.83 -5.50 9.04
C GLU A 129 14.19 -6.36 7.96
N ASN A 130 14.73 -7.53 7.70
CA ASN A 130 14.17 -8.47 6.74
C ASN A 130 13.79 -9.80 7.41
N PRO A 131 12.80 -9.80 8.31
CA PRO A 131 12.38 -11.01 9.03
C PRO A 131 11.79 -12.08 8.11
N THR A 132 11.49 -11.73 6.87
CA THR A 132 10.79 -12.59 5.92
C THR A 132 11.67 -13.16 4.82
N GLY A 133 12.98 -12.86 4.84
CA GLY A 133 13.92 -13.34 3.81
C GLY A 133 13.62 -12.82 2.40
N ILE A 134 13.05 -11.61 2.28
CA ILE A 134 12.76 -11.00 0.98
C ILE A 134 14.07 -10.57 0.32
N PRO A 135 14.31 -10.91 -0.95
CA PRO A 135 15.55 -10.54 -1.63
C PRO A 135 15.81 -9.02 -1.62
N ALA A 136 17.06 -8.64 -1.46
CA ALA A 136 17.52 -7.28 -1.70
C ALA A 136 17.44 -6.93 -3.20
N GLY A 137 17.61 -5.67 -3.54
CA GLY A 137 17.74 -5.23 -4.93
C GLY A 137 16.41 -4.87 -5.62
N PHE A 138 15.29 -4.85 -4.89
CA PHE A 138 13.99 -4.48 -5.45
C PHE A 138 13.41 -3.24 -4.78
N ALA A 139 12.97 -2.28 -5.59
CA ALA A 139 12.36 -1.04 -5.12
C ALA A 139 10.91 -1.24 -4.63
N ALA A 140 10.18 -2.18 -5.21
CA ALA A 140 8.84 -2.56 -4.77
C ALA A 140 8.78 -4.05 -4.44
N ARG A 141 8.32 -4.38 -3.23
CA ARG A 141 8.21 -5.75 -2.73
C ARG A 141 6.82 -6.00 -2.20
N THR A 142 6.15 -6.98 -2.75
CA THR A 142 4.80 -7.39 -2.34
C THR A 142 4.84 -8.84 -1.88
N ARG A 143 4.33 -9.11 -0.69
CA ARG A 143 4.24 -10.45 -0.11
C ARG A 143 2.83 -10.72 0.40
N ILE A 144 2.18 -11.71 -0.19
CA ILE A 144 0.82 -12.10 0.12
C ILE A 144 0.86 -13.47 0.81
N LEU A 145 0.59 -13.50 2.11
CA LEU A 145 0.60 -14.73 2.91
C LEU A 145 -0.81 -15.19 3.27
N GLY A 146 -1.79 -14.29 3.21
CA GLY A 146 -3.19 -14.55 3.56
C GLY A 146 -4.11 -13.53 2.92
N GLY A 147 -5.35 -13.43 3.42
CA GLY A 147 -6.39 -12.57 2.85
C GLY A 147 -7.13 -13.22 1.67
N ASN A 148 -8.18 -12.55 1.23
CA ASN A 148 -9.00 -12.90 0.07
C ASN A 148 -8.70 -11.90 -1.04
N ILE A 149 -7.76 -12.23 -1.92
CA ILE A 149 -7.20 -11.32 -2.91
C ILE A 149 -7.60 -11.75 -4.31
N ASN A 150 -8.11 -10.80 -5.10
CA ASN A 150 -8.51 -11.09 -6.48
C ASN A 150 -7.33 -10.90 -7.45
N ASN A 151 -6.79 -9.69 -7.59
CA ASN A 151 -5.68 -9.44 -8.52
C ASN A 151 -4.45 -8.86 -7.80
N VAL A 152 -3.25 -9.17 -8.31
CA VAL A 152 -1.97 -8.65 -7.80
C VAL A 152 -1.12 -8.11 -8.94
N TYR A 153 -0.64 -6.89 -8.79
CA TYR A 153 0.29 -6.20 -9.68
C TYR A 153 1.55 -5.84 -8.90
N GLY A 154 2.70 -6.29 -9.36
CA GLY A 154 3.98 -6.04 -8.68
C GLY A 154 4.47 -4.59 -8.75
N GLY A 155 3.98 -3.82 -9.71
CA GLY A 155 4.36 -2.43 -9.96
C GLY A 155 3.25 -1.43 -9.72
N ASN A 156 3.28 -0.34 -10.50
CA ASN A 156 2.32 0.76 -10.43
C ASN A 156 1.00 0.42 -11.13
N ASP A 157 -0.04 1.19 -10.85
CA ASP A 157 -1.35 1.03 -11.48
C ASP A 157 -1.41 1.80 -12.81
N ILE A 158 -1.70 3.09 -12.80
CA ILE A 158 -2.03 3.85 -14.01
C ILE A 158 -0.76 4.30 -14.74
N SER A 159 0.20 4.89 -14.02
CA SER A 159 1.41 5.46 -14.60
C SER A 159 2.56 5.54 -13.59
N GLY A 160 3.73 5.96 -14.07
CA GLY A 160 4.97 6.03 -13.31
C GLY A 160 5.82 4.77 -13.46
N ASN A 161 7.05 4.86 -13.00
CA ASN A 161 8.05 3.79 -13.10
C ASN A 161 8.43 3.25 -11.72
N VAL A 162 8.84 1.99 -11.66
CA VAL A 162 9.49 1.39 -10.50
C VAL A 162 10.97 1.24 -10.81
N TYR A 163 11.77 2.17 -10.31
CA TYR A 163 13.22 2.18 -10.50
C TYR A 163 13.87 1.17 -9.56
N GLY A 164 14.59 0.21 -10.08
CA GLY A 164 15.18 -0.88 -9.31
C GLY A 164 14.33 -2.16 -9.28
N GLY A 165 13.26 -2.20 -10.09
CA GLY A 165 12.44 -3.39 -10.26
C GLY A 165 11.49 -3.70 -9.10
N ASN A 166 10.71 -4.75 -9.29
CA ASN A 166 9.73 -5.22 -8.32
C ASN A 166 9.82 -6.74 -8.14
N THR A 167 9.27 -7.22 -7.02
CA THR A 167 9.09 -8.65 -6.76
C THR A 167 7.77 -8.92 -6.07
N VAL A 168 7.15 -10.04 -6.42
CA VAL A 168 5.89 -10.53 -5.85
C VAL A 168 6.11 -11.94 -5.34
N ALA A 169 5.84 -12.16 -4.05
CA ALA A 169 5.84 -13.48 -3.42
C ALA A 169 4.42 -13.81 -2.93
N ILE A 170 3.87 -14.90 -3.41
CA ILE A 170 2.51 -15.34 -3.09
C ILE A 170 2.57 -16.71 -2.44
N LEU A 171 2.04 -16.81 -1.22
CA LEU A 171 1.96 -18.03 -0.42
C LEU A 171 0.52 -18.40 -0.03
N THR A 172 -0.45 -17.81 -0.75
CA THR A 172 -1.88 -18.08 -0.57
C THR A 172 -2.57 -18.14 -1.93
N THR A 173 -3.86 -18.46 -1.96
CA THR A 173 -4.64 -18.47 -3.21
C THR A 173 -4.96 -17.05 -3.65
N ILE A 174 -4.73 -16.76 -4.93
CA ILE A 174 -5.22 -15.56 -5.61
C ILE A 174 -6.37 -15.99 -6.53
N HIS A 175 -7.49 -15.28 -6.44
CA HIS A 175 -8.72 -15.67 -7.16
C HIS A 175 -8.76 -15.18 -8.61
N GLY A 176 -7.99 -14.16 -8.95
CA GLY A 176 -7.88 -13.57 -10.29
C GLY A 176 -6.49 -13.74 -10.86
N SER A 177 -5.88 -12.65 -11.28
CA SER A 177 -4.61 -12.64 -12.01
C SER A 177 -3.45 -12.10 -11.20
N VAL A 178 -2.24 -12.53 -11.52
CA VAL A 178 -0.97 -12.04 -10.95
C VAL A 178 -0.08 -11.53 -12.07
N TYR A 179 0.34 -10.27 -11.95
CA TYR A 179 1.26 -9.62 -12.87
C TYR A 179 2.53 -9.22 -12.13
N GLY A 180 3.69 -9.61 -12.66
CA GLY A 180 4.99 -9.20 -12.09
C GLY A 180 5.25 -7.70 -12.25
N GLY A 181 4.71 -7.07 -13.30
CA GLY A 181 4.77 -5.63 -13.56
C GLY A 181 3.59 -4.85 -13.00
N GLY A 182 3.42 -3.62 -13.50
CA GLY A 182 2.28 -2.77 -13.21
C GLY A 182 1.08 -3.06 -14.14
N ASN A 183 -0.03 -2.41 -13.86
CA ASN A 183 -1.22 -2.45 -14.69
C ASN A 183 -1.01 -1.62 -15.97
N GLY A 184 -0.31 -0.51 -15.87
CA GLY A 184 0.07 0.35 -16.97
C GLY A 184 -0.90 1.50 -17.22
N SER A 185 -0.41 2.51 -17.96
CA SER A 185 -1.25 3.58 -18.49
C SER A 185 -1.89 3.11 -19.78
N TYR A 186 -3.19 3.15 -19.85
CA TYR A 186 -3.92 2.76 -21.05
C TYR A 186 -4.48 3.97 -21.76
N ALA A 187 -4.66 3.85 -23.06
CA ALA A 187 -5.47 4.78 -23.84
C ALA A 187 -6.91 4.89 -23.30
N TYR A 188 -7.34 3.94 -22.48
CA TYR A 188 -8.65 3.98 -21.86
C TYR A 188 -8.86 5.18 -20.92
N THR A 189 -7.81 5.82 -20.45
CA THR A 189 -7.96 7.07 -19.68
C THR A 189 -8.69 8.14 -20.49
N ASP A 190 -8.60 8.06 -21.80
CA ASP A 190 -9.31 8.91 -22.74
C ASP A 190 -10.64 8.30 -23.21
N ASN A 191 -10.88 7.04 -22.91
CA ASN A 191 -12.11 6.34 -23.21
C ASN A 191 -13.01 6.26 -21.97
N PRO A 192 -14.16 6.97 -21.94
CA PRO A 192 -15.06 7.00 -20.79
C PRO A 192 -15.55 5.61 -20.34
N ALA A 193 -15.63 4.65 -21.25
CA ALA A 193 -16.05 3.28 -20.96
C ALA A 193 -14.99 2.45 -20.22
N LEU A 194 -13.75 2.93 -20.19
CA LEU A 194 -12.61 2.26 -19.57
C LEU A 194 -12.02 3.09 -18.40
N LYS A 195 -12.65 4.21 -18.06
CA LYS A 195 -12.26 4.96 -16.86
C LYS A 195 -12.61 4.13 -15.64
N ASP A 196 -11.64 3.98 -14.76
CA ASP A 196 -11.90 3.43 -13.45
C ASP A 196 -12.94 4.30 -12.73
N ASP A 197 -14.00 3.68 -12.32
CA ASP A 197 -15.03 4.25 -11.44
C ASP A 197 -14.50 4.40 -10.02
#